data_8bfb5bc82572bcb4c63295cd2b779b57
#
_entry.id   8bfb5bc82572bcb4c63295cd2b779b57
#
_cell.length_a   1.000
_cell.length_b   1.000
_cell.length_c   1.000
_cell.angle_alpha   90.00
_cell.angle_beta   90.00
_cell.angle_gamma   90.00
#
_symmetry.space_group_name_H-M   'P 1'
#
loop_
_entity.id
_entity.type
_entity.pdbx_description
1 polymer ?
#
loop_
_entity_poly.entity_id
_entity_poly.type
_entity_poly.pdbx_seq_one_letter_code
_entity_poly.pdbx_strand_id
1 'polypeptide(L)'
;WLNQQHEAPAPKTVQSAPVVASPEPAPVAVVRHTPTLNANLPLHQAEVIAPKVETPEPVVHEKKPLVITAIPKDALVMDALEVKTGSTRFLNGNWRVVMDVKDQATGKDVTMRFQIQNNKGTARVIQGNNLSCRADLYSGLHETGVLMIKSRSTARCTDGSRYPMPEISCKAGTNDIAECSARFEANTTPVAVTFRKTGA
;
A
#
# COMPACT_ATOMS: atom_id res chain seq x y z
N TRP A 1 -57.03 -22.81 34.29
CA TRP A 1 -56.54 -22.25 33.02
C TRP A 1 -55.77 -20.97 33.34
N LEU A 2 -54.53 -21.11 33.82
CA LEU A 2 -53.71 -20.00 34.29
C LEU A 2 -52.87 -19.48 33.13
N ASN A 3 -53.17 -18.28 32.75
CA ASN A 3 -52.43 -17.46 31.81
C ASN A 3 -51.22 -16.87 32.56
N GLN A 4 -50.06 -17.42 32.37
CA GLN A 4 -48.82 -16.82 32.87
C GLN A 4 -48.30 -15.84 31.86
N GLN A 5 -48.50 -14.55 32.16
CA GLN A 5 -47.84 -13.47 31.48
C GLN A 5 -46.38 -13.43 31.93
N HIS A 6 -45.44 -13.73 31.02
CA HIS A 6 -44.03 -13.46 31.23
C HIS A 6 -43.80 -11.96 31.04
N GLU A 7 -43.63 -11.30 32.16
CA GLU A 7 -43.18 -9.94 32.25
C GLU A 7 -41.72 -9.83 31.78
N ALA A 8 -41.47 -9.10 30.70
CA ALA A 8 -40.12 -8.85 30.20
C ALA A 8 -39.38 -7.91 31.15
N PRO A 9 -38.10 -8.19 31.48
CA PRO A 9 -37.33 -7.29 32.34
C PRO A 9 -37.02 -5.97 31.61
N ALA A 10 -37.25 -4.88 32.31
CA ALA A 10 -36.97 -3.53 31.84
C ALA A 10 -35.51 -3.33 31.47
N PRO A 11 -35.19 -2.53 30.45
CA PRO A 11 -33.81 -2.25 30.07
C PRO A 11 -33.12 -1.43 31.17
N LYS A 12 -31.98 -1.93 31.63
CA LYS A 12 -31.12 -1.20 32.55
C LYS A 12 -30.59 0.04 31.87
N THR A 13 -30.91 1.19 32.40
CA THR A 13 -30.34 2.47 32.00
C THR A 13 -28.82 2.45 32.25
N VAL A 14 -28.04 2.50 31.20
CA VAL A 14 -26.60 2.68 31.31
C VAL A 14 -26.36 4.15 31.65
N GLN A 15 -25.97 4.39 32.92
CA GLN A 15 -25.47 5.69 33.33
C GLN A 15 -24.19 5.99 32.59
N SER A 16 -24.21 7.06 31.82
CA SER A 16 -23.02 7.62 31.19
C SER A 16 -22.03 8.02 32.28
N ALA A 17 -20.81 7.46 32.21
CA ALA A 17 -19.73 7.90 33.05
C ALA A 17 -19.38 9.37 32.76
N PRO A 18 -19.04 10.19 33.77
CA PRO A 18 -18.66 11.56 33.53
C PRO A 18 -17.39 11.61 32.68
N VAL A 19 -17.44 12.39 31.61
CA VAL A 19 -16.28 12.71 30.80
C VAL A 19 -15.32 13.49 31.69
N VAL A 20 -14.20 12.88 32.03
CA VAL A 20 -13.09 13.58 32.67
C VAL A 20 -12.47 14.47 31.59
N ALA A 21 -12.63 15.77 31.76
CA ALA A 21 -11.98 16.75 30.91
C ALA A 21 -10.46 16.59 31.03
N SER A 22 -9.80 16.36 29.90
CA SER A 22 -8.34 16.39 29.82
C SER A 22 -7.83 17.74 30.27
N PRO A 23 -6.78 17.81 31.11
CA PRO A 23 -6.19 19.10 31.49
C PRO A 23 -5.60 19.75 30.23
N GLU A 24 -5.98 20.98 30.04
CA GLU A 24 -5.45 21.87 29.03
C GLU A 24 -3.93 21.97 29.21
N PRO A 25 -3.12 21.81 28.14
CA PRO A 25 -1.68 21.97 28.29
C PRO A 25 -1.34 23.41 28.64
N ALA A 26 -0.58 23.58 29.67
CA ALA A 26 -0.08 24.88 30.09
C ALA A 26 0.70 25.55 28.96
N PRO A 27 0.56 26.87 28.77
CA PRO A 27 1.30 27.57 27.74
C PRO A 27 2.79 27.48 28.02
N VAL A 28 3.53 26.90 27.09
CA VAL A 28 4.98 26.87 27.12
C VAL A 28 5.46 28.31 26.94
N ALA A 29 6.10 28.87 27.94
CA ALA A 29 6.74 30.16 27.85
C ALA A 29 7.86 30.10 26.82
N VAL A 30 7.66 30.77 25.68
CA VAL A 30 8.71 30.96 24.69
C VAL A 30 9.72 31.91 25.25
N VAL A 31 10.85 31.37 25.70
CA VAL A 31 12.01 32.19 26.07
C VAL A 31 12.60 32.74 24.77
N ARG A 32 12.31 33.98 24.48
CA ARG A 32 12.98 34.71 23.42
C ARG A 32 14.41 34.99 23.87
N HIS A 33 15.34 34.22 23.36
CA HIS A 33 16.73 34.62 23.38
C HIS A 33 16.92 35.70 22.32
N THR A 34 16.99 36.93 22.75
CA THR A 34 17.48 38.02 21.90
C THR A 34 18.98 37.83 21.74
N PRO A 35 19.50 37.65 20.53
CA PRO A 35 20.93 37.64 20.34
C PRO A 35 21.44 39.05 20.61
N THR A 36 22.29 39.17 21.61
CA THR A 36 23.01 40.41 21.84
C THR A 36 24.04 40.53 20.75
N LEU A 37 23.81 41.46 19.84
CA LEU A 37 24.81 41.84 18.86
C LEU A 37 25.92 42.55 19.56
N ASN A 38 27.05 41.90 19.80
CA ASN A 38 28.30 42.52 20.19
C ASN A 38 28.82 43.32 19.02
N ALA A 39 28.62 44.63 19.05
CA ALA A 39 29.05 45.58 18.04
C ALA A 39 30.52 45.94 18.18
N ASN A 40 31.41 44.99 18.48
CA ASN A 40 32.87 45.20 18.53
C ASN A 40 33.58 44.08 17.75
N LEU A 41 33.37 44.09 16.43
CA LEU A 41 34.29 43.41 15.54
C LEU A 41 35.38 44.41 15.14
N PRO A 42 36.67 44.16 15.44
CA PRO A 42 37.74 44.93 14.88
C PRO A 42 37.72 44.76 13.35
N LEU A 43 37.68 45.88 12.67
CA LEU A 43 37.88 45.92 11.21
C LEU A 43 39.28 45.37 10.90
N HIS A 44 39.39 44.08 10.61
CA HIS A 44 40.50 43.57 9.89
C HIS A 44 40.32 44.00 8.43
N GLN A 45 41.20 44.88 7.97
CA GLN A 45 41.39 45.10 6.58
C GLN A 45 41.83 43.75 6.00
N ALA A 46 40.91 43.06 5.38
CA ALA A 46 41.27 41.91 4.58
C ALA A 46 42.06 42.41 3.41
N GLU A 47 43.31 42.06 3.36
CA GLU A 47 44.10 42.14 2.14
C GLU A 47 43.36 41.36 1.10
N VAL A 48 42.93 42.06 0.04
CA VAL A 48 42.26 41.46 -1.08
C VAL A 48 43.36 40.69 -1.85
N ILE A 49 43.58 39.46 -1.49
CA ILE A 49 44.20 38.49 -2.35
C ILE A 49 43.18 38.21 -3.44
N ALA A 50 43.37 38.75 -4.61
CA ALA A 50 42.56 38.42 -5.76
C ALA A 50 42.53 36.89 -5.91
N PRO A 51 41.40 36.23 -5.83
CA PRO A 51 41.36 34.81 -6.06
C PRO A 51 41.80 34.60 -7.52
N LYS A 52 42.85 33.81 -7.70
CA LYS A 52 43.18 33.27 -8.99
C LYS A 52 41.95 32.52 -9.47
N VAL A 53 41.28 33.05 -10.45
CA VAL A 53 40.14 32.40 -11.07
C VAL A 53 40.72 31.20 -11.80
N GLU A 54 40.76 30.07 -11.11
CA GLU A 54 40.84 28.82 -11.83
C GLU A 54 39.49 28.66 -12.54
N THR A 55 39.54 28.76 -13.84
CA THR A 55 38.43 28.43 -14.70
C THR A 55 38.02 27.01 -14.35
N PRO A 56 36.78 26.77 -13.82
CA PRO A 56 36.39 25.39 -13.57
C PRO A 56 36.41 24.67 -14.91
N GLU A 57 37.23 23.64 -15.01
CA GLU A 57 37.07 22.70 -16.10
C GLU A 57 35.63 22.26 -16.15
N PRO A 58 35.02 22.22 -17.35
CA PRO A 58 33.67 21.72 -17.43
C PRO A 58 33.68 20.28 -16.91
N VAL A 59 33.11 20.09 -15.75
CA VAL A 59 32.81 18.78 -15.26
C VAL A 59 31.85 18.17 -16.26
N VAL A 60 32.38 17.34 -17.14
CA VAL A 60 31.55 16.49 -17.98
C VAL A 60 30.78 15.62 -17.02
N HIS A 61 29.55 16.00 -16.72
CA HIS A 61 28.61 15.07 -16.13
C HIS A 61 28.45 13.97 -17.18
N GLU A 62 29.19 12.91 -17.02
CA GLU A 62 28.84 11.66 -17.66
C GLU A 62 27.41 11.36 -17.20
N LYS A 63 26.46 11.61 -18.08
CA LYS A 63 25.13 11.07 -17.93
C LYS A 63 25.35 9.56 -17.90
N LYS A 64 25.31 8.98 -16.71
CA LYS A 64 25.17 7.52 -16.61
C LYS A 64 24.08 7.16 -17.59
N PRO A 65 24.35 6.26 -18.57
CA PRO A 65 23.31 5.85 -19.48
C PRO A 65 22.15 5.39 -18.61
N LEU A 66 21.00 6.03 -18.76
CA LEU A 66 19.76 5.54 -18.19
C LEU A 66 19.66 4.11 -18.70
N VAL A 67 19.93 3.16 -17.82
CA VAL A 67 19.62 1.77 -18.11
C VAL A 67 18.12 1.74 -18.23
N ILE A 68 17.61 1.86 -19.47
CA ILE A 68 16.23 1.61 -19.77
C ILE A 68 16.07 0.12 -19.53
N THR A 69 15.73 -0.24 -18.30
CA THR A 69 15.36 -1.60 -17.97
C THR A 69 14.13 -1.90 -18.81
N ALA A 70 14.26 -2.80 -19.76
CA ALA A 70 13.13 -3.21 -20.59
C ALA A 70 11.99 -3.65 -19.67
N ILE A 71 10.80 -3.12 -19.89
CA ILE A 71 9.59 -3.53 -19.14
C ILE A 71 9.38 -5.01 -19.42
N PRO A 72 9.32 -5.89 -18.40
CA PRO A 72 9.01 -7.29 -18.60
C PRO A 72 7.68 -7.42 -19.30
N LYS A 73 7.59 -8.27 -20.33
CA LYS A 73 6.37 -8.47 -21.13
C LYS A 73 5.20 -9.00 -20.31
N ASP A 74 5.48 -9.68 -19.21
CA ASP A 74 4.51 -10.29 -18.32
C ASP A 74 4.15 -9.41 -17.11
N ALA A 75 4.72 -8.22 -17.01
CA ALA A 75 4.44 -7.30 -15.91
C ALA A 75 3.02 -6.71 -16.02
N LEU A 76 2.43 -6.40 -14.88
CA LEU A 76 1.23 -5.59 -14.82
C LEU A 76 1.61 -4.13 -15.03
N VAL A 77 1.23 -3.58 -16.17
CA VAL A 77 1.48 -2.18 -16.52
C VAL A 77 0.18 -1.41 -16.38
N MET A 78 0.19 -0.41 -15.52
CA MET A 78 -0.96 0.48 -15.32
C MET A 78 -0.81 1.69 -16.25
N ASP A 79 -1.28 1.55 -17.48
CA ASP A 79 -1.22 2.60 -18.49
C ASP A 79 -1.80 3.91 -17.95
N ALA A 80 -1.01 5.00 -18.03
CA ALA A 80 -1.37 6.28 -17.42
C ALA A 80 -2.66 6.86 -18.02
N LEU A 81 -2.92 6.66 -19.32
CA LEU A 81 -4.14 7.14 -19.96
C LEU A 81 -5.35 6.33 -19.49
N GLU A 82 -5.22 5.01 -19.38
CA GLU A 82 -6.30 4.16 -18.87
C GLU A 82 -6.63 4.48 -17.41
N VAL A 83 -5.61 4.67 -16.57
CA VAL A 83 -5.79 5.08 -15.17
C VAL A 83 -6.52 6.43 -15.11
N LYS A 84 -6.11 7.38 -15.92
CA LYS A 84 -6.71 8.73 -15.94
C LYS A 84 -8.19 8.71 -16.36
N THR A 85 -8.55 7.81 -17.27
CA THR A 85 -9.93 7.65 -17.77
C THR A 85 -10.77 6.69 -16.92
N GLY A 86 -10.19 6.07 -15.91
CA GLY A 86 -10.87 5.10 -15.04
C GLY A 86 -10.99 3.71 -15.64
N SER A 87 -10.24 3.40 -16.69
CA SER A 87 -10.24 2.09 -17.33
C SER A 87 -9.32 1.12 -16.61
N THR A 88 -9.78 -0.08 -16.36
CA THR A 88 -9.02 -1.19 -15.77
C THR A 88 -8.69 -2.30 -16.78
N ARG A 89 -8.73 -2.00 -18.06
CA ARG A 89 -8.48 -2.99 -19.13
C ARG A 89 -7.11 -3.66 -19.01
N PHE A 90 -6.12 -2.95 -18.47
CA PHE A 90 -4.78 -3.47 -18.23
C PHE A 90 -4.77 -4.67 -17.26
N LEU A 91 -5.79 -4.79 -16.41
CA LEU A 91 -5.92 -5.90 -15.44
C LEU A 91 -6.57 -7.15 -16.03
N ASN A 92 -7.21 -7.06 -17.18
CA ASN A 92 -7.85 -8.21 -17.80
C ASN A 92 -6.84 -9.30 -18.16
N GLY A 93 -7.16 -10.52 -17.83
CA GLY A 93 -6.34 -11.68 -18.15
C GLY A 93 -6.12 -12.63 -16.98
N ASN A 94 -5.14 -13.50 -17.18
CA ASN A 94 -4.73 -14.48 -16.19
C ASN A 94 -3.40 -14.03 -15.56
N TRP A 95 -3.32 -14.09 -14.24
CA TRP A 95 -2.18 -13.60 -13.50
C TRP A 95 -1.68 -14.62 -12.49
N ARG A 96 -0.37 -14.75 -12.42
CA ARG A 96 0.30 -15.36 -11.29
C ARG A 96 0.65 -14.24 -10.30
N VAL A 97 0.15 -14.35 -9.09
CA VAL A 97 0.27 -13.33 -8.04
C VAL A 97 1.12 -13.90 -6.93
N VAL A 98 2.32 -13.37 -6.76
CA VAL A 98 3.29 -13.83 -5.77
C VAL A 98 3.40 -12.78 -4.67
N MET A 99 3.18 -13.21 -3.43
CA MET A 99 3.25 -12.36 -2.25
C MET A 99 4.54 -12.62 -1.48
N ASP A 100 5.19 -11.56 -1.03
CA ASP A 100 6.41 -11.64 -0.23
C ASP A 100 6.09 -12.02 1.23
N VAL A 101 5.50 -13.18 1.38
CA VAL A 101 5.18 -13.81 2.67
C VAL A 101 5.25 -15.33 2.49
N LYS A 102 5.89 -16.01 3.43
CA LYS A 102 6.04 -17.45 3.37
C LYS A 102 4.76 -18.17 3.80
N ASP A 103 4.34 -19.15 3.00
CA ASP A 103 3.34 -20.12 3.41
C ASP A 103 3.96 -21.02 4.48
N GLN A 104 3.32 -21.11 5.63
CA GLN A 104 3.82 -21.91 6.75
C GLN A 104 3.86 -23.42 6.44
N ALA A 105 2.98 -23.90 5.56
CA ALA A 105 2.92 -25.31 5.20
C ALA A 105 4.03 -25.72 4.22
N THR A 106 4.41 -24.85 3.29
CA THR A 106 5.36 -25.18 2.20
C THR A 106 6.71 -24.49 2.33
N GLY A 107 6.82 -23.43 3.15
CA GLY A 107 8.02 -22.58 3.25
C GLY A 107 8.32 -21.74 2.01
N LYS A 108 7.43 -21.75 1.03
CA LYS A 108 7.52 -20.97 -0.21
C LYS A 108 6.66 -19.71 -0.11
N ASP A 109 6.93 -18.74 -0.98
CA ASP A 109 6.10 -17.54 -1.07
C ASP A 109 4.65 -17.92 -1.42
N VAL A 110 3.71 -17.22 -0.78
CA VAL A 110 2.28 -17.40 -1.10
C VAL A 110 2.05 -17.00 -2.54
N THR A 111 1.52 -17.92 -3.33
CA THR A 111 1.22 -17.72 -4.74
C THR A 111 -0.25 -17.99 -5.01
N MET A 112 -0.87 -17.08 -5.72
CA MET A 112 -2.26 -17.20 -6.16
C MET A 112 -2.33 -17.08 -7.68
N ARG A 113 -3.39 -17.59 -8.26
CA ARG A 113 -3.73 -17.36 -9.67
C ARG A 113 -5.02 -16.58 -9.73
N PHE A 114 -4.97 -15.45 -10.44
CA PHE A 114 -6.13 -14.61 -10.69
C PHE A 114 -6.55 -14.72 -12.15
N GLN A 115 -7.82 -14.80 -12.36
CA GLN A 115 -8.45 -14.66 -13.67
C GLN A 115 -9.44 -13.51 -13.56
N ILE A 116 -9.18 -12.41 -14.28
CA ILE A 116 -9.95 -11.18 -14.17
C ILE A 116 -10.41 -10.73 -15.53
N GLN A 117 -11.67 -10.34 -15.62
CA GLN A 117 -12.29 -9.77 -16.80
C GLN A 117 -13.32 -8.72 -16.38
N ASN A 118 -13.17 -7.49 -16.85
CA ASN A 118 -14.10 -6.40 -16.56
C ASN A 118 -14.40 -6.22 -15.07
N ASN A 119 -13.36 -6.11 -14.25
CA ASN A 119 -13.42 -5.89 -12.80
C ASN A 119 -14.03 -7.04 -11.98
N LYS A 120 -14.18 -8.20 -12.55
CA LYS A 120 -14.65 -9.40 -11.87
C LYS A 120 -13.78 -10.59 -12.22
N GLY A 121 -13.70 -11.53 -11.32
CA GLY A 121 -12.92 -12.71 -11.60
C GLY A 121 -12.91 -13.69 -10.46
N THR A 122 -11.92 -14.56 -10.52
CA THR A 122 -11.70 -15.61 -9.53
C THR A 122 -10.24 -15.67 -9.13
N ALA A 123 -10.01 -16.01 -7.88
CA ALA A 123 -8.70 -16.35 -7.35
C ALA A 123 -8.66 -17.85 -7.04
N ARG A 124 -7.52 -18.47 -7.31
CA ARG A 124 -7.20 -19.83 -6.90
C ARG A 124 -5.92 -19.81 -6.07
N VAL A 125 -5.99 -20.42 -4.92
CA VAL A 125 -4.84 -20.63 -4.05
C VAL A 125 -4.64 -22.13 -3.92
N ILE A 126 -3.44 -22.61 -4.20
CA ILE A 126 -3.07 -24.00 -3.95
C ILE A 126 -2.16 -24.00 -2.73
N GLN A 127 -2.65 -24.57 -1.64
CA GLN A 127 -1.87 -24.76 -0.43
C GLN A 127 -1.15 -26.12 -0.45
N GLY A 128 -0.26 -26.33 0.51
CA GLY A 128 0.37 -27.63 0.71
C GLY A 128 -0.67 -28.76 0.75
N ASN A 129 -0.27 -29.98 0.39
CA ASN A 129 -1.14 -31.17 0.26
C ASN A 129 -2.21 -31.09 -0.83
N ASN A 130 -1.95 -30.35 -1.90
CA ASN A 130 -2.87 -30.16 -3.03
C ASN A 130 -4.24 -29.58 -2.65
N LEU A 131 -4.32 -28.93 -1.49
CA LEU A 131 -5.53 -28.22 -1.10
C LEU A 131 -5.75 -27.02 -2.00
N SER A 132 -6.84 -27.03 -2.77
CA SER A 132 -7.21 -25.92 -3.65
C SER A 132 -8.31 -25.11 -3.02
N CYS A 133 -8.10 -23.78 -2.98
CA CYS A 133 -9.05 -22.82 -2.46
C CYS A 133 -9.44 -21.84 -3.57
N ARG A 134 -10.71 -21.44 -3.62
CA ARG A 134 -11.25 -20.53 -4.62
C ARG A 134 -12.07 -19.42 -4.00
N ALA A 135 -11.91 -18.20 -4.53
CA ALA A 135 -12.69 -17.04 -4.14
C ALA A 135 -13.10 -16.22 -5.36
N ASP A 136 -14.21 -15.52 -5.24
CA ASP A 136 -14.61 -14.53 -6.24
C ASP A 136 -13.91 -13.19 -5.95
N LEU A 137 -13.43 -12.55 -7.02
CA LEU A 137 -12.75 -11.27 -6.98
C LEU A 137 -13.60 -10.18 -7.62
N TYR A 138 -13.39 -8.97 -7.14
CA TYR A 138 -13.78 -7.75 -7.79
C TYR A 138 -12.67 -6.72 -7.68
N SER A 139 -12.62 -5.82 -8.64
CA SER A 139 -11.62 -4.78 -8.69
C SER A 139 -12.23 -3.43 -9.04
N GLY A 140 -11.55 -2.38 -8.72
CA GLY A 140 -11.95 -1.03 -9.01
C GLY A 140 -10.78 -0.07 -8.94
N LEU A 141 -10.89 1.02 -9.66
CA LEU A 141 -9.89 2.07 -9.69
C LEU A 141 -10.42 3.27 -8.91
N HIS A 142 -9.66 3.69 -7.91
CA HIS A 142 -9.95 4.90 -7.15
C HIS A 142 -9.63 6.15 -7.98
N GLU A 143 -10.29 7.27 -7.67
CA GLU A 143 -10.01 8.57 -8.29
C GLU A 143 -8.55 9.00 -8.14
N THR A 144 -7.89 8.57 -7.06
CA THR A 144 -6.47 8.81 -6.81
C THR A 144 -5.53 8.01 -7.71
N GLY A 145 -6.05 7.11 -8.55
CA GLY A 145 -5.26 6.23 -9.40
C GLY A 145 -4.85 4.90 -8.73
N VAL A 146 -5.32 4.64 -7.52
CA VAL A 146 -5.05 3.38 -6.83
C VAL A 146 -6.02 2.30 -7.29
N LEU A 147 -5.46 1.20 -7.78
CA LEU A 147 -6.22 0.00 -8.13
C LEU A 147 -6.44 -0.83 -6.86
N MET A 148 -7.68 -1.23 -6.60
CA MET A 148 -8.03 -2.13 -5.51
C MET A 148 -8.54 -3.45 -6.08
N ILE A 149 -8.06 -4.56 -5.52
CA ILE A 149 -8.52 -5.91 -5.83
C ILE A 149 -8.92 -6.57 -4.52
N LYS A 150 -10.17 -6.97 -4.42
CA LYS A 150 -10.77 -7.52 -3.20
C LYS A 150 -11.47 -8.83 -3.50
N SER A 151 -11.58 -9.65 -2.46
CA SER A 151 -12.44 -10.83 -2.46
C SER A 151 -13.77 -10.52 -1.78
N ARG A 152 -14.86 -11.10 -2.28
CA ARG A 152 -16.18 -10.95 -1.65
C ARG A 152 -16.30 -11.69 -0.32
N SER A 153 -15.51 -12.73 -0.15
CA SER A 153 -15.49 -13.56 1.06
C SER A 153 -14.15 -14.29 1.17
N THR A 154 -13.99 -15.06 2.24
CA THR A 154 -12.88 -16.01 2.34
C THR A 154 -12.96 -17.04 1.22
N ALA A 155 -11.81 -17.56 0.79
CA ALA A 155 -11.77 -18.61 -0.22
C ALA A 155 -12.31 -19.94 0.35
N ARG A 156 -13.04 -20.66 -0.47
CA ARG A 156 -13.52 -22.02 -0.16
C ARG A 156 -12.50 -23.04 -0.60
N CYS A 157 -12.08 -23.89 0.29
CA CYS A 157 -11.13 -24.95 0.02
C CYS A 157 -11.83 -26.30 -0.20
N THR A 158 -11.14 -27.20 -0.91
CA THR A 158 -11.69 -28.53 -1.28
C THR A 158 -11.97 -29.43 -0.08
N ASP A 159 -11.35 -29.18 1.06
CA ASP A 159 -11.62 -29.88 2.32
C ASP A 159 -12.73 -29.24 3.17
N GLY A 160 -13.40 -28.22 2.66
CA GLY A 160 -14.42 -27.46 3.37
C GLY A 160 -13.89 -26.36 4.27
N SER A 161 -12.58 -26.22 4.42
CA SER A 161 -11.96 -25.11 5.16
C SER A 161 -12.06 -23.78 4.41
N ARG A 162 -11.74 -22.69 5.11
CA ARG A 162 -11.72 -21.34 4.58
C ARG A 162 -10.31 -20.78 4.62
N TYR A 163 -9.96 -20.04 3.59
CA TYR A 163 -8.68 -19.34 3.49
C TYR A 163 -8.93 -17.84 3.46
N PRO A 164 -8.29 -17.05 4.34
CA PRO A 164 -8.45 -15.60 4.33
C PRO A 164 -7.80 -15.01 3.10
N MET A 165 -8.59 -14.23 2.34
CA MET A 165 -8.11 -13.55 1.14
C MET A 165 -7.59 -12.16 1.49
N PRO A 166 -6.44 -11.77 0.94
CA PRO A 166 -5.92 -10.43 1.14
C PRO A 166 -6.66 -9.39 0.31
N GLU A 167 -6.62 -8.16 0.77
CA GLU A 167 -6.94 -6.98 -0.01
C GLU A 167 -5.66 -6.49 -0.69
N ILE A 168 -5.70 -6.30 -2.01
CA ILE A 168 -4.56 -5.86 -2.79
C ILE A 168 -4.79 -4.44 -3.27
N SER A 169 -3.77 -3.61 -3.12
CA SER A 169 -3.73 -2.26 -3.68
C SER A 169 -2.52 -2.09 -4.57
N CYS A 170 -2.71 -1.47 -5.72
CA CYS A 170 -1.65 -1.20 -6.69
C CYS A 170 -1.66 0.27 -7.09
N LYS A 171 -0.50 0.83 -7.27
CA LYS A 171 -0.28 2.15 -7.87
C LYS A 171 0.75 2.04 -8.98
N ALA A 172 0.68 2.93 -9.95
CA ALA A 172 1.69 2.99 -11.00
C ALA A 172 3.03 3.42 -10.41
N GLY A 173 4.06 2.62 -10.64
CA GLY A 173 5.44 2.92 -10.29
C GLY A 173 6.23 3.37 -11.50
N THR A 174 7.54 3.15 -11.47
CA THR A 174 8.45 3.46 -12.57
C THR A 174 8.02 2.74 -13.84
N ASN A 175 7.98 3.45 -14.97
CA ASN A 175 7.51 2.93 -16.27
C ASN A 175 6.08 2.39 -16.23
N ASP A 176 5.24 2.91 -15.36
CA ASP A 176 3.85 2.47 -15.14
C ASP A 176 3.70 1.01 -14.70
N ILE A 177 4.80 0.37 -14.32
CA ILE A 177 4.73 -0.96 -13.73
C ILE A 177 4.04 -0.87 -12.38
N ALA A 178 3.01 -1.69 -12.18
CA ALA A 178 2.25 -1.68 -10.94
C ALA A 178 3.12 -2.05 -9.74
N GLU A 179 3.09 -1.21 -8.72
CA GLU A 179 3.61 -1.51 -7.39
C GLU A 179 2.44 -1.89 -6.50
N CYS A 180 2.40 -3.17 -6.13
CA CYS A 180 1.28 -3.74 -5.41
C CYS A 180 1.67 -4.18 -4.00
N SER A 181 0.71 -4.10 -3.10
CA SER A 181 0.81 -4.62 -1.75
C SER A 181 -0.45 -5.39 -1.38
N ALA A 182 -0.29 -6.40 -0.53
CA ALA A 182 -1.39 -7.20 0.00
C ALA A 182 -1.48 -7.04 1.51
N ARG A 183 -2.69 -6.91 2.01
CA ARG A 183 -3.00 -6.84 3.43
C ARG A 183 -4.04 -7.91 3.75
N PHE A 184 -3.69 -8.85 4.61
CA PHE A 184 -4.59 -9.94 5.03
C PHE A 184 -5.61 -9.50 6.08
N GLU A 185 -5.21 -8.61 6.97
CA GLU A 185 -6.06 -8.02 8.00
C GLU A 185 -5.76 -6.52 8.12
N ALA A 186 -6.76 -5.73 8.56
CA ALA A 186 -6.65 -4.27 8.61
C ALA A 186 -5.47 -3.75 9.45
N ASN A 187 -5.05 -4.50 10.47
CA ASN A 187 -3.98 -4.11 11.41
C ASN A 187 -2.63 -4.76 11.10
N THR A 188 -2.51 -5.51 10.00
CA THR A 188 -1.26 -6.16 9.61
C THR A 188 -0.45 -5.29 8.69
N THR A 189 0.88 -5.48 8.70
CA THR A 189 1.77 -4.81 7.76
C THR A 189 1.53 -5.35 6.35
N PRO A 190 1.31 -4.48 5.34
CA PRO A 190 1.19 -4.92 3.97
C PRO A 190 2.47 -5.59 3.48
N VAL A 191 2.33 -6.62 2.66
CA VAL A 191 3.45 -7.31 2.01
C VAL A 191 3.50 -6.98 0.53
N ALA A 192 4.70 -6.95 -0.06
CA ALA A 192 4.87 -6.70 -1.48
C ALA A 192 4.26 -7.83 -2.31
N VAL A 193 3.66 -7.47 -3.44
CA VAL A 193 3.02 -8.40 -4.37
C VAL A 193 3.51 -8.15 -5.77
N THR A 194 3.82 -9.21 -6.48
CA THR A 194 4.20 -9.18 -7.90
C THR A 194 3.16 -9.89 -8.75
N PHE A 195 2.68 -9.20 -9.79
CA PHE A 195 1.79 -9.76 -10.80
C PHE A 195 2.59 -10.16 -12.03
N ARG A 196 2.39 -11.37 -12.49
CA ARG A 196 2.95 -11.89 -13.74
C ARG A 196 1.85 -12.43 -14.62
N LYS A 197 1.74 -11.91 -15.83
CA LYS A 197 0.74 -12.39 -16.79
C LYS A 197 1.05 -13.82 -17.19
N THR A 198 0.05 -14.69 -17.20
CA THR A 198 0.17 -16.10 -17.58
C THR A 198 -0.80 -16.43 -18.72
N GLY A 199 -0.39 -17.37 -19.53
CA GLY A 199 -1.20 -17.79 -20.67
C GLY A 199 -1.23 -16.78 -21.82
N ALA A 200 -1.60 -17.23 -23.00
CA ALA A 200 -1.95 -16.40 -24.15
C ALA A 200 -3.47 -16.28 -24.25
#